data_6f7c91158e2b03859efc39e54f7f2a6e
#
_entry.id   6f7c91158e2b03859efc39e54f7f2a6e
#
_cell.length_a   1.000
_cell.length_b   1.000
_cell.length_c   1.000
_cell.angle_alpha   90.00
_cell.angle_beta   90.00
_cell.angle_gamma   90.00
#
_symmetry.space_group_name_H-M   'P 1'
#
loop_
_entity.id
_entity.type
_entity.pdbx_description
1 polymer ?
#
loop_
_entity_poly.entity_id
_entity_poly.type
_entity_poly.pdbx_seq_one_letter_code
_entity_poly.pdbx_strand_id
1 'polypeptide(L)'
;MSSAGGEYICYILRCGNYTYNGCTNNFKRRIRQHNGEIKGGAKCTSLRSPWAPYCIITGFQDQREALQAEWRIKRVEGRRRPRKYCGVEGRIKGLSAIFKREQFTSNSARKLSDMSLTVHLSREFHHLLPDLPDHITLLDDPNSFCK
;
A
#
# COMPACT_ATOMS: atom_id res chain seq x y z
N MET A 1 24.44 2.03 -8.11
CA MET A 1 23.79 1.59 -7.69
C MET A 1 23.15 1.85 -6.53
N SER A 2 22.48 1.79 -6.25
CA SER A 2 21.94 2.07 -5.23
C SER A 2 21.93 1.36 -4.32
N SER A 3 22.15 1.27 -3.86
CA SER A 3 22.22 0.78 -3.00
C SER A 3 21.52 0.77 -1.89
N ALA A 4 21.64 1.49 -1.27
CA ALA A 4 21.09 1.49 -0.04
C ALA A 4 19.64 1.45 -0.14
N GLY A 5 19.06 0.42 0.08
CA GLY A 5 17.65 0.21 -0.03
C GLY A 5 17.24 0.04 -1.46
N GLY A 6 16.12 -0.43 -1.68
CA GLY A 6 15.58 -0.63 -2.99
C GLY A 6 14.58 0.43 -3.38
N GLU A 7 13.77 0.08 -4.32
CA GLU A 7 12.66 0.88 -4.77
C GLU A 7 11.66 1.07 -3.65
N TYR A 8 11.06 2.25 -3.57
CA TYR A 8 10.00 2.50 -2.60
C TYR A 8 8.71 1.83 -3.02
N ILE A 9 8.05 1.21 -2.07
CA ILE A 9 6.75 0.55 -2.28
C ILE A 9 5.77 1.04 -1.22
N CYS A 10 4.48 0.92 -1.53
CA CYS A 10 3.43 1.10 -0.54
C CYS A 10 2.89 -0.28 -0.15
N TYR A 11 2.51 -0.42 1.11
CA TYR A 11 2.01 -1.70 1.60
C TYR A 11 0.80 -1.49 2.51
N ILE A 12 -0.07 -2.49 2.55
CA ILE A 12 -1.16 -2.54 3.51
C ILE A 12 -1.04 -3.87 4.26
N LEU A 13 -0.96 -3.78 5.58
CA LEU A 13 -0.86 -4.92 6.47
C LEU A 13 -2.20 -5.17 7.14
N ARG A 14 -2.41 -6.40 7.58
CA ARG A 14 -3.56 -6.76 8.38
C ARG A 14 -3.15 -7.55 9.60
N CYS A 15 -3.95 -7.42 10.67
CA CYS A 15 -3.91 -8.27 11.85
C CYS A 15 -5.38 -8.43 12.25
N GLY A 16 -5.99 -9.59 11.93
CA GLY A 16 -7.44 -9.72 11.99
C GLY A 16 -8.09 -8.75 11.00
N ASN A 17 -9.00 -7.90 11.48
CA ASN A 17 -9.58 -6.85 10.63
C ASN A 17 -8.93 -5.48 10.89
N TYR A 18 -7.87 -5.43 11.67
CA TYR A 18 -7.10 -4.20 11.82
C TYR A 18 -6.15 -4.05 10.65
N THR A 19 -5.96 -2.83 10.19
CA THR A 19 -5.10 -2.55 9.04
C THR A 19 -4.12 -1.44 9.34
N TYR A 20 -3.01 -1.46 8.62
CA TYR A 20 -2.01 -0.40 8.68
C TYR A 20 -1.41 -0.23 7.28
N ASN A 21 -1.23 1.00 6.82
CA ASN A 21 -0.54 1.22 5.55
C ASN A 21 0.65 2.15 5.73
N GLY A 22 1.67 1.93 4.92
CA GLY A 22 2.88 2.73 4.95
C GLY A 22 3.63 2.60 3.64
N CYS A 23 4.82 3.19 3.59
CA CYS A 23 5.72 2.96 2.48
C CYS A 23 7.14 2.73 3.01
N THR A 24 7.95 2.05 2.22
CA THR A 24 9.31 1.71 2.62
C THR A 24 10.13 1.34 1.38
N ASN A 25 11.43 1.45 1.48
CA ASN A 25 12.34 0.91 0.46
C ASN A 25 13.01 -0.40 0.91
N ASN A 26 12.57 -0.95 2.05
CA ASN A 26 13.09 -2.22 2.57
C ASN A 26 11.97 -2.93 3.33
N PHE A 27 11.11 -3.63 2.60
CA PHE A 27 9.93 -4.23 3.21
C PHE A 27 10.27 -5.38 4.14
N LYS A 28 11.29 -6.19 3.81
CA LYS A 28 11.70 -7.31 4.67
C LYS A 28 12.04 -6.82 6.07
N ARG A 29 12.75 -5.71 6.16
CA ARG A 29 13.09 -5.11 7.44
C ARG A 29 11.87 -4.49 8.10
N ARG A 30 11.06 -3.78 7.33
CA ARG A 30 9.92 -3.04 7.87
C ARG A 30 8.87 -3.94 8.49
N ILE A 31 8.57 -5.09 7.86
CA ILE A 31 7.59 -6.03 8.42
C ILE A 31 8.09 -6.62 9.74
N ARG A 32 9.39 -6.85 9.86
CA ARG A 32 9.97 -7.34 11.11
C ARG A 32 9.88 -6.28 12.21
N GLN A 33 10.03 -5.01 11.85
CA GLN A 33 9.84 -3.91 12.80
C GLN A 33 8.39 -3.85 13.28
N HIS A 34 7.43 -3.96 12.37
CA HIS A 34 6.02 -3.94 12.76
C HIS A 34 5.64 -5.11 13.66
N ASN A 35 6.27 -6.26 13.46
CA ASN A 35 5.99 -7.45 14.26
C ASN A 35 6.82 -7.52 15.55
N GLY A 36 7.61 -6.48 15.81
CA GLY A 36 8.38 -6.42 17.05
C GLY A 36 9.62 -7.31 17.07
N GLU A 37 9.99 -7.90 15.95
CA GLU A 37 11.20 -8.74 15.87
C GLU A 37 12.47 -7.91 15.98
N ILE A 38 12.42 -6.68 15.52
CA ILE A 38 13.51 -5.71 15.65
C ILE A 38 12.90 -4.35 16.01
N LYS A 39 13.72 -3.45 16.55
CA LYS A 39 13.26 -2.13 16.97
C LYS A 39 12.86 -1.25 15.78
N GLY A 40 11.98 -0.30 16.02
CA GLY A 40 11.63 0.72 15.05
C GLY A 40 10.23 0.60 14.45
N GLY A 41 9.38 -0.24 14.99
CA GLY A 41 8.02 -0.37 14.51
C GLY A 41 7.17 0.85 14.83
N ALA A 42 6.07 1.03 14.11
CA ALA A 42 5.14 2.11 14.35
C ALA A 42 4.39 1.87 15.65
N LYS A 43 4.01 2.96 16.32
CA LYS A 43 3.27 2.86 17.57
C LYS A 43 1.95 2.09 17.39
N CYS A 44 1.25 2.36 16.28
CA CYS A 44 -0.01 1.68 16.00
C CYS A 44 0.14 0.18 15.86
N THR A 45 1.23 -0.30 15.27
CA THR A 45 1.43 -1.73 15.04
C THR A 45 1.96 -2.44 16.27
N SER A 46 2.50 -1.71 17.26
CA SER A 46 3.02 -2.33 18.48
C SER A 46 1.92 -2.89 19.38
N LEU A 47 0.67 -2.49 19.15
CA LEU A 47 -0.45 -2.89 19.99
C LEU A 47 -0.95 -4.31 19.71
N ARG A 48 -0.60 -4.89 18.59
CA ARG A 48 -1.02 -6.23 18.21
C ARG A 48 -0.08 -6.81 17.15
N SER A 49 -0.13 -8.13 17.02
CA SER A 49 0.66 -8.88 16.04
C SER A 49 0.07 -10.28 15.93
N PRO A 50 0.40 -11.08 14.94
CA PRO A 50 1.34 -10.74 13.85
C PRO A 50 0.66 -9.94 12.75
N TRP A 51 1.42 -9.08 12.12
CA TRP A 51 1.00 -8.33 10.93
C TRP A 51 1.47 -9.07 9.69
N ALA A 52 0.62 -9.15 8.68
CA ALA A 52 0.97 -9.75 7.40
C ALA A 52 0.54 -8.84 6.27
N PRO A 53 1.31 -8.75 5.19
CA PRO A 53 0.89 -7.95 4.05
C PRO A 53 -0.22 -8.67 3.29
N TYR A 54 -1.21 -7.91 2.82
CA TYR A 54 -2.18 -8.46 1.89
C TYR A 54 -2.28 -7.60 0.62
N CYS A 55 -1.59 -6.46 0.60
CA CYS A 55 -1.51 -5.61 -0.58
C CYS A 55 -0.16 -4.91 -0.61
N ILE A 56 0.55 -5.01 -1.73
CA ILE A 56 1.81 -4.28 -1.95
C ILE A 56 1.75 -3.65 -3.33
N ILE A 57 2.04 -2.36 -3.41
CA ILE A 57 1.99 -1.60 -4.66
C ILE A 57 3.41 -1.16 -5.01
N THR A 58 3.84 -1.50 -6.23
CA THR A 58 5.17 -1.15 -6.74
C THR A 58 5.04 -0.32 -8.01
N GLY A 59 6.15 0.29 -8.44
CA GLY A 59 6.20 1.05 -9.68
C GLY A 59 6.37 2.55 -9.49
N PHE A 60 6.61 3.02 -8.26
CA PHE A 60 6.84 4.44 -7.98
C PHE A 60 8.24 4.83 -8.43
N GLN A 61 8.38 6.02 -9.00
CA GLN A 61 9.68 6.47 -9.49
C GLN A 61 10.61 6.94 -8.38
N ASP A 62 10.06 7.37 -7.23
CA ASP A 62 10.86 7.89 -6.13
C ASP A 62 10.07 7.83 -4.83
N GLN A 63 10.73 8.21 -3.74
CA GLN A 63 10.12 8.22 -2.41
C GLN A 63 8.93 9.18 -2.33
N ARG A 64 9.05 10.33 -2.98
CA ARG A 64 7.98 11.34 -2.94
C ARG A 64 6.69 10.79 -3.50
N GLU A 65 6.77 10.09 -4.63
CA GLU A 65 5.60 9.51 -5.28
C GLU A 65 4.95 8.45 -4.39
N ALA A 66 5.78 7.60 -3.76
CA ALA A 66 5.29 6.58 -2.83
C ALA A 66 4.61 7.21 -1.61
N LEU A 67 5.18 8.30 -1.07
CA LEU A 67 4.60 9.00 0.07
C LEU A 67 3.25 9.65 -0.30
N GLN A 68 3.13 10.16 -1.50
CA GLN A 68 1.86 10.73 -1.97
C GLN A 68 0.80 9.64 -2.09
N ALA A 69 1.18 8.47 -2.58
CA ALA A 69 0.28 7.32 -2.64
C ALA A 69 -0.13 6.88 -1.23
N GLU A 70 0.82 6.81 -0.30
CA GLU A 70 0.54 6.45 1.09
C GLU A 70 -0.48 7.41 1.71
N TRP A 71 -0.26 8.71 1.51
CA TRP A 71 -1.17 9.73 2.04
C TRP A 71 -2.59 9.53 1.51
N ARG A 72 -2.71 9.29 0.19
CA ARG A 72 -4.01 9.10 -0.43
C ARG A 72 -4.70 7.82 0.04
N ILE A 73 -3.94 6.76 0.25
CA ILE A 73 -4.50 5.50 0.77
C ILE A 73 -5.10 5.72 2.17
N LYS A 74 -4.48 6.55 2.97
CA LYS A 74 -5.01 6.89 4.30
C LYS A 74 -6.22 7.82 4.20
N ARG A 75 -6.30 8.65 3.17
CA ARG A 75 -7.31 9.69 3.03
C ARG A 75 -7.93 9.66 1.64
N VAL A 76 -8.72 8.61 1.38
CA VAL A 76 -9.27 8.35 0.04
C VAL A 76 -9.97 9.58 -0.53
N GLU A 77 -10.70 10.33 0.30
CA GLU A 77 -11.44 11.51 -0.12
C GLU A 77 -10.81 12.81 0.41
N GLY A 78 -9.51 12.75 0.73
CA GLY A 78 -8.78 13.94 1.17
C GLY A 78 -8.91 14.25 2.65
N ARG A 79 -9.64 13.44 3.40
CA ARG A 79 -9.87 13.61 4.82
C ARG A 79 -10.00 12.24 5.47
N ARG A 80 -10.29 12.21 6.77
CA ARG A 80 -10.47 10.95 7.49
C ARG A 80 -11.34 9.99 6.67
N ARG A 81 -10.90 8.72 6.57
CA ARG A 81 -11.62 7.73 5.78
C ARG A 81 -13.05 7.53 6.28
N PRO A 82 -14.04 7.51 5.38
CA PRO A 82 -15.37 7.04 5.73
C PRO A 82 -15.31 5.57 6.14
N ARG A 83 -16.28 5.14 6.93
CA ARG A 83 -16.34 3.76 7.43
C ARG A 83 -16.26 2.72 6.32
N LYS A 84 -16.84 3.01 5.15
CA LYS A 84 -16.84 2.07 4.01
C LYS A 84 -15.42 1.75 3.50
N TYR A 85 -14.43 2.59 3.81
CA TYR A 85 -13.04 2.38 3.41
C TYR A 85 -12.15 1.92 4.57
N CYS A 86 -12.76 1.50 5.68
CA CYS A 86 -12.02 0.94 6.82
C CYS A 86 -12.10 -0.57 6.81
N GLY A 87 -11.19 -1.22 7.54
CA GLY A 87 -11.10 -2.67 7.62
C GLY A 87 -10.43 -3.27 6.40
N VAL A 88 -10.24 -4.58 6.43
CA VAL A 88 -9.45 -5.29 5.41
C VAL A 88 -10.04 -5.11 4.00
N GLU A 89 -11.34 -5.34 3.84
CA GLU A 89 -11.97 -5.15 2.53
C GLU A 89 -12.15 -3.69 2.18
N GLY A 90 -12.50 -2.86 3.17
CA GLY A 90 -12.73 -1.44 2.94
C GLY A 90 -11.52 -0.72 2.38
N ARG A 91 -10.32 -1.10 2.85
CA ARG A 91 -9.07 -0.51 2.33
C ARG A 91 -8.91 -0.78 0.84
N ILE A 92 -9.27 -1.97 0.38
CA ILE A 92 -9.15 -2.31 -1.03
C ILE A 92 -10.24 -1.61 -1.86
N LYS A 93 -11.45 -1.47 -1.30
CA LYS A 93 -12.48 -0.65 -1.95
C LYS A 93 -12.00 0.79 -2.11
N GLY A 94 -11.25 1.31 -1.12
CA GLY A 94 -10.64 2.63 -1.22
C GLY A 94 -9.64 2.71 -2.36
N LEU A 95 -8.82 1.67 -2.56
CA LEU A 95 -7.88 1.63 -3.68
C LEU A 95 -8.62 1.69 -5.02
N SER A 96 -9.75 1.00 -5.14
CA SER A 96 -10.54 1.04 -6.37
C SER A 96 -10.94 2.48 -6.71
N ALA A 97 -11.36 3.25 -5.71
CA ALA A 97 -11.71 4.66 -5.90
C ALA A 97 -10.48 5.50 -6.26
N ILE A 98 -9.35 5.24 -5.59
CA ILE A 98 -8.10 5.98 -5.82
C ILE A 98 -7.60 5.79 -7.25
N PHE A 99 -7.65 4.57 -7.76
CA PHE A 99 -7.12 4.27 -9.10
C PHE A 99 -7.95 4.88 -10.23
N LYS A 100 -9.11 5.44 -9.92
CA LYS A 100 -9.93 6.17 -10.89
C LYS A 100 -9.61 7.66 -10.89
N ARG A 101 -8.74 8.11 -10.00
CA ARG A 101 -8.36 9.51 -9.92
C ARG A 101 -7.33 9.84 -11.01
N GLU A 102 -7.22 11.12 -11.33
CA GLU A 102 -6.19 11.57 -12.28
C GLU A 102 -4.80 11.49 -11.66
N GLN A 103 -4.69 11.79 -10.37
CA GLN A 103 -3.41 11.78 -9.66
C GLN A 103 -3.63 11.47 -8.18
N PHE A 104 -2.56 11.07 -7.49
CA PHE A 104 -2.67 10.77 -6.05
C PHE A 104 -2.96 12.02 -5.24
N THR A 105 -2.23 13.10 -5.51
CA THR A 105 -2.41 14.38 -4.81
C THR A 105 -2.25 15.51 -5.82
N SER A 106 -2.67 16.72 -5.43
CA SER A 106 -2.53 17.89 -6.28
C SER A 106 -1.07 18.24 -6.57
N ASN A 107 -0.14 17.75 -5.72
CA ASN A 107 1.28 18.01 -5.88
C ASN A 107 2.02 16.92 -6.63
N SER A 108 1.31 15.91 -7.14
CA SER A 108 1.93 14.80 -7.87
C SER A 108 2.57 15.28 -9.16
N ALA A 109 3.82 14.87 -9.40
CA ALA A 109 4.54 15.21 -10.62
C ALA A 109 3.99 14.47 -11.82
N ARG A 110 3.47 13.26 -11.61
CA ARG A 110 2.91 12.44 -12.69
C ARG A 110 1.44 12.16 -12.45
N LYS A 111 0.70 12.02 -13.54
CA LYS A 111 -0.66 11.51 -13.48
C LYS A 111 -0.60 10.00 -13.27
N LEU A 112 -1.64 9.43 -12.67
CA LEU A 112 -1.71 7.98 -12.51
C LEU A 112 -1.59 7.26 -13.84
N SER A 113 -2.17 7.82 -14.91
CA SER A 113 -2.10 7.22 -16.24
C SER A 113 -0.68 7.18 -16.81
N ASP A 114 0.25 7.97 -16.26
CA ASP A 114 1.65 7.96 -16.68
C ASP A 114 2.51 7.03 -15.84
N MET A 115 1.92 6.37 -14.86
CA MET A 115 2.61 5.40 -14.00
C MET A 115 2.30 3.99 -14.48
N SER A 116 3.22 3.07 -14.24
CA SER A 116 2.98 1.64 -14.47
C SER A 116 3.05 0.96 -13.11
N LEU A 117 1.92 0.93 -12.42
CA LEU A 117 1.88 0.36 -11.08
C LEU A 117 1.48 -1.11 -11.13
N THR A 118 2.06 -1.89 -10.21
CA THR A 118 1.66 -3.27 -9.99
C THR A 118 1.11 -3.40 -8.57
N VAL A 119 -0.06 -3.97 -8.48
CA VAL A 119 -0.72 -4.21 -7.19
C VAL A 119 -0.64 -5.70 -6.90
N HIS A 120 0.15 -6.07 -5.89
CA HIS A 120 0.23 -7.45 -5.41
C HIS A 120 -0.79 -7.58 -4.29
N LEU A 121 -1.89 -8.27 -4.56
CA LEU A 121 -3.03 -8.37 -3.66
C LEU A 121 -3.40 -9.82 -3.47
N SER A 122 -3.69 -10.22 -2.23
CA SER A 122 -4.18 -11.57 -1.96
C SER A 122 -5.38 -11.86 -2.84
N ARG A 123 -5.37 -13.03 -3.47
CA ARG A 123 -6.35 -13.39 -4.51
C ARG A 123 -7.80 -13.24 -4.05
N GLU A 124 -8.08 -13.52 -2.79
CA GLU A 124 -9.43 -13.44 -2.24
C GLU A 124 -10.05 -12.04 -2.32
N PHE A 125 -9.23 -11.01 -2.55
CA PHE A 125 -9.69 -9.62 -2.63
C PHE A 125 -9.71 -9.07 -4.06
N HIS A 126 -9.29 -9.86 -5.06
CA HIS A 126 -9.21 -9.37 -6.44
C HIS A 126 -10.55 -8.85 -6.96
N HIS A 127 -11.65 -9.46 -6.52
CA HIS A 127 -12.99 -9.04 -6.94
C HIS A 127 -13.35 -7.62 -6.50
N LEU A 128 -12.60 -7.05 -5.55
CA LEU A 128 -12.81 -5.68 -5.08
C LEU A 128 -12.14 -4.63 -5.97
N LEU A 129 -11.33 -5.08 -6.94
CA LEU A 129 -10.67 -4.21 -7.91
C LEU A 129 -11.10 -4.58 -9.34
N PRO A 130 -12.39 -4.44 -9.66
CA PRO A 130 -12.84 -4.72 -11.02
C PRO A 130 -12.45 -3.57 -11.94
N ASP A 131 -12.31 -3.86 -13.22
CA ASP A 131 -12.15 -2.82 -14.24
C ASP A 131 -10.98 -1.88 -14.00
N LEU A 132 -9.82 -2.43 -13.59
CA LEU A 132 -8.63 -1.62 -13.42
C LEU A 132 -8.17 -1.05 -14.77
N PRO A 133 -7.67 0.21 -14.77
CA PRO A 133 -7.13 0.78 -16.01
C PRO A 133 -5.86 0.05 -16.44
N ASP A 134 -5.52 0.17 -17.74
CA ASP A 134 -4.41 -0.58 -18.33
C ASP A 134 -3.06 -0.32 -17.68
N HIS A 135 -2.87 0.84 -17.08
CA HIS A 135 -1.60 1.19 -16.45
C HIS A 135 -1.43 0.55 -15.06
N ILE A 136 -2.41 -0.21 -14.58
CA ILE A 136 -2.32 -0.90 -13.30
C ILE A 136 -2.45 -2.40 -13.53
N THR A 137 -1.42 -3.13 -13.10
CA THR A 137 -1.37 -4.59 -13.20
C THR A 137 -1.75 -5.20 -11.84
N LEU A 138 -2.61 -6.19 -11.84
CA LEU A 138 -3.04 -6.88 -10.64
C LEU A 138 -2.42 -8.28 -10.60
N LEU A 139 -1.64 -8.55 -9.57
CA LEU A 139 -1.01 -9.85 -9.35
C LEU A 139 -1.36 -10.33 -7.94
N ASP A 140 -1.10 -11.60 -7.65
CA ASP A 140 -1.29 -12.14 -6.31
C ASP A 140 0.05 -12.26 -5.57
N ASP A 141 0.04 -12.92 -4.41
CA ASP A 141 1.25 -13.25 -3.62
C ASP A 141 2.02 -12.05 -3.05
N PRO A 142 1.36 -11.18 -2.27
CA PRO A 142 2.10 -10.11 -1.58
C PRO A 142 3.08 -10.66 -0.54
N ASN A 143 2.88 -11.89 -0.06
CA ASN A 143 3.78 -12.50 0.92
C ASN A 143 5.18 -12.78 0.37
N SER A 144 5.35 -12.81 -0.94
CA SER A 144 6.67 -12.99 -1.54
C SER A 144 7.64 -11.89 -1.13
N PHE A 145 7.14 -10.72 -0.77
CA PHE A 145 7.96 -9.58 -0.34
C PHE A 145 8.54 -9.76 1.07
N CYS A 146 8.04 -10.73 1.84
CA CYS A 146 8.57 -11.03 3.16
C CYS A 146 9.85 -11.90 3.10
N LYS A 147 10.15 -12.46 1.96
CA LYS A 147 11.26 -13.44 1.81
C LYS A 147 12.58 -12.79 1.45
#